data_e3c8dbef2517d0e08a0c9d55b9100c96
#
_entry.id   e3c8dbef2517d0e08a0c9d55b9100c96
#
_cell.length_a   1.000
_cell.length_b   1.000
_cell.length_c   1.000
_cell.angle_alpha   90.00
_cell.angle_beta   90.00
_cell.angle_gamma   90.00
#
_symmetry.space_group_name_H-M   'P 1'
#
loop_
_entity.id
_entity.type
_entity.pdbx_description
1 polymer ?
#
loop_
_entity_poly.entity_id
_entity_poly.type
_entity_poly.pdbx_seq_one_letter_code
_entity_poly.pdbx_strand_id
1 'polypeptide(L)'
;MEIRPTEIKDLPLVMEIYDYARAFMRATGNTTQWIDGYPSEALICQEIEDGHSFVCTGEQGEILGTFCFILGEDPTYQQIYKGAWLNDEPYGVIHRLATNGKQKGVSEACLDWCFQRWPNVRVDTHRDNKVMQHILTKYGFQRCGIIYVKNGTER
;
A
#
# COMPACT_ATOMS: atom_id res chain seq x y z
N MET A 1 15.22 3.31 -10.27
CA MET A 1 14.44 3.53 -9.03
C MET A 1 14.96 2.64 -7.93
N GLU A 2 15.11 3.20 -6.75
CA GLU A 2 15.58 2.45 -5.57
C GLU A 2 14.53 2.48 -4.48
N ILE A 3 14.50 1.44 -3.66
CA ILE A 3 13.65 1.37 -2.47
C ILE A 3 14.56 1.41 -1.25
N ARG A 4 14.26 2.28 -0.33
CA ARG A 4 14.97 2.40 0.95
C ARG A 4 14.00 2.61 2.11
N PRO A 5 14.42 2.33 3.35
CA PRO A 5 13.61 2.69 4.51
C PRO A 5 13.32 4.19 4.54
N THR A 6 12.11 4.54 4.96
CA THR A 6 11.71 5.93 5.17
C THR A 6 12.43 6.45 6.42
N GLU A 7 13.00 7.64 6.33
CA GLU A 7 13.57 8.35 7.46
C GLU A 7 12.61 9.43 7.96
N ILE A 8 12.74 9.85 9.20
CA ILE A 8 11.82 10.86 9.76
C ILE A 8 11.88 12.20 8.99
N LYS A 9 13.02 12.52 8.41
CA LYS A 9 13.17 13.72 7.55
C LYS A 9 12.34 13.65 6.27
N ASP A 10 11.95 12.46 5.85
CA ASP A 10 11.13 12.26 4.64
C ASP A 10 9.64 12.50 4.91
N LEU A 11 9.24 12.57 6.17
CA LEU A 11 7.83 12.60 6.57
C LEU A 11 7.00 13.67 5.83
N PRO A 12 7.44 14.93 5.71
CA PRO A 12 6.66 15.92 4.98
C PRO A 12 6.37 15.53 3.53
N LEU A 13 7.36 14.99 2.82
CA LEU A 13 7.20 14.55 1.43
C LEU A 13 6.33 13.32 1.31
N VAL A 14 6.44 12.38 2.26
CA VAL A 14 5.57 11.20 2.31
C VAL A 14 4.12 11.62 2.54
N MET A 15 3.87 12.56 3.43
CA MET A 15 2.51 13.06 3.67
C MET A 15 1.95 13.79 2.45
N GLU A 16 2.77 14.51 1.69
CA GLU A 16 2.36 15.10 0.40
C GLU A 16 1.93 14.04 -0.61
N ILE A 17 2.62 12.90 -0.65
CA ILE A 17 2.25 11.78 -1.53
C ILE A 17 0.88 11.24 -1.12
N TYR A 18 0.61 11.10 0.16
CA TYR A 18 -0.71 10.65 0.63
C TYR A 18 -1.80 11.66 0.32
N ASP A 19 -1.51 12.96 0.43
CA ASP A 19 -2.45 14.02 0.03
C ASP A 19 -2.79 13.92 -1.46
N TYR A 20 -1.77 13.75 -2.31
CA TYR A 20 -1.95 13.54 -3.74
C TYR A 20 -2.79 12.27 -4.02
N ALA A 21 -2.47 11.17 -3.35
CA ALA A 21 -3.16 9.90 -3.54
C ALA A 21 -4.63 10.00 -3.15
N ARG A 22 -4.96 10.68 -2.04
CA ARG A 22 -6.36 10.91 -1.65
C ARG A 22 -7.10 11.73 -2.69
N ALA A 23 -6.50 12.82 -3.17
CA ALA A 23 -7.10 13.64 -4.22
C ALA A 23 -7.34 12.84 -5.50
N PHE A 24 -6.38 12.02 -5.89
CA PHE A 24 -6.49 11.13 -7.05
C PHE A 24 -7.63 10.12 -6.86
N MET A 25 -7.74 9.51 -5.68
CA MET A 25 -8.85 8.59 -5.37
C MET A 25 -10.20 9.27 -5.57
N ARG A 26 -10.39 10.49 -5.02
CA ARG A 26 -11.64 11.23 -5.16
C ARG A 26 -11.96 11.57 -6.60
N ALA A 27 -10.93 11.95 -7.37
CA ALA A 27 -11.08 12.30 -8.79
C ALA A 27 -11.42 11.09 -9.68
N THR A 28 -11.06 9.88 -9.25
CA THR A 28 -11.27 8.65 -10.05
C THR A 28 -12.42 7.78 -9.55
N GLY A 29 -13.32 8.34 -8.74
CA GLY A 29 -14.55 7.65 -8.31
C GLY A 29 -14.44 6.85 -7.02
N ASN A 30 -13.30 6.86 -6.36
CA ASN A 30 -13.09 6.23 -5.06
C ASN A 30 -13.25 7.29 -3.96
N THR A 31 -14.48 7.41 -3.43
CA THR A 31 -14.84 8.51 -2.53
C THR A 31 -14.81 8.15 -1.05
N THR A 32 -14.64 6.87 -0.72
CA THR A 32 -14.81 6.38 0.65
C THR A 32 -13.58 5.72 1.25
N GLN A 33 -12.56 5.39 0.44
CA GLN A 33 -11.30 4.88 0.95
C GLN A 33 -10.45 6.03 1.48
N TRP A 34 -9.76 5.80 2.60
CA TRP A 34 -8.89 6.80 3.25
C TRP A 34 -9.64 8.10 3.58
N ILE A 35 -10.73 7.97 4.31
CA ILE A 35 -11.51 9.11 4.81
C ILE A 35 -10.96 9.61 6.15
N ASP A 36 -11.43 10.76 6.59
CA ASP A 36 -11.14 11.37 7.90
C ASP A 36 -9.64 11.59 8.13
N GLY A 37 -8.92 12.00 7.08
CA GLY A 37 -7.49 12.31 7.18
C GLY A 37 -6.57 11.11 7.26
N TYR A 38 -7.09 9.92 7.01
CA TYR A 38 -6.27 8.69 6.98
C TYR A 38 -5.41 8.64 5.70
N PRO A 39 -4.14 8.20 5.74
CA PRO A 39 -3.39 7.87 6.95
C PRO A 39 -2.93 9.13 7.69
N SER A 40 -2.93 9.07 9.03
CA SER A 40 -2.48 10.18 9.85
C SER A 40 -0.95 10.27 9.89
N GLU A 41 -0.44 11.46 10.17
CA GLU A 41 0.98 11.67 10.37
C GLU A 41 1.52 10.80 11.52
N ALA A 42 0.76 10.70 12.61
CA ALA A 42 1.15 9.87 13.76
C ALA A 42 1.31 8.40 13.40
N LEU A 43 0.40 7.86 12.58
CA LEU A 43 0.49 6.48 12.09
C LEU A 43 1.77 6.28 11.27
N ILE A 44 2.05 7.19 10.37
CA ILE A 44 3.24 7.08 9.51
C ILE A 44 4.52 7.22 10.32
N CYS A 45 4.56 8.14 11.30
CA CYS A 45 5.71 8.24 12.22
C CYS A 45 5.98 6.91 12.93
N GLN A 46 4.93 6.27 13.43
CA GLN A 46 5.07 4.99 14.12
C GLN A 46 5.62 3.91 13.19
N GLU A 47 5.15 3.86 11.95
CA GLU A 47 5.63 2.88 10.96
C GLU A 47 7.07 3.14 10.55
N ILE A 48 7.51 4.39 10.52
CA ILE A 48 8.91 4.74 10.29
C ILE A 48 9.76 4.20 11.44
N GLU A 49 9.36 4.46 12.68
CA GLU A 49 10.06 3.96 13.87
C GLU A 49 10.13 2.43 13.92
N ASP A 50 9.06 1.76 13.53
CA ASP A 50 8.97 0.31 13.52
C ASP A 50 9.74 -0.34 12.35
N GLY A 51 10.26 0.47 11.42
CA GLY A 51 11.01 -0.04 10.27
C GLY A 51 10.12 -0.65 9.18
N HIS A 52 8.84 -0.31 9.14
CA HIS A 52 7.88 -0.85 8.18
C HIS A 52 7.57 0.08 7.01
N SER A 53 8.02 1.33 7.06
CA SER A 53 7.78 2.32 6.01
C SER A 53 8.95 2.40 5.05
N PHE A 54 8.65 2.45 3.76
CA PHE A 54 9.64 2.50 2.68
C PHE A 54 9.25 3.57 1.67
N VAL A 55 10.27 4.11 0.99
CA VAL A 55 10.09 5.05 -0.10
C VAL A 55 10.76 4.52 -1.35
N CYS A 56 10.16 4.84 -2.50
CA CYS A 56 10.74 4.62 -3.81
C CYS A 56 11.33 5.94 -4.30
N THR A 57 12.62 5.93 -4.65
CA THR A 57 13.31 7.13 -5.09
C THR A 57 13.73 7.04 -6.55
N GLY A 58 13.77 8.21 -7.21
CA GLY A 58 14.24 8.34 -8.57
C GLY A 58 15.76 8.49 -8.66
N GLU A 59 16.26 8.77 -9.86
CA GLU A 59 17.71 8.85 -10.14
C GLU A 59 18.42 9.93 -9.34
N GLN A 60 17.70 10.98 -8.94
CA GLN A 60 18.28 12.10 -8.19
C GLN A 60 17.94 12.04 -6.69
N GLY A 61 17.44 10.88 -6.24
CA GLY A 61 17.05 10.70 -4.84
C GLY A 61 15.69 11.28 -4.47
N GLU A 62 14.95 11.85 -5.43
CA GLU A 62 13.61 12.37 -5.18
C GLU A 62 12.63 11.24 -4.85
N ILE A 63 11.72 11.49 -3.91
CA ILE A 63 10.73 10.50 -3.49
C ILE A 63 9.57 10.48 -4.49
N LEU A 64 9.31 9.32 -5.06
CA LEU A 64 8.28 9.08 -6.09
C LEU A 64 7.09 8.29 -5.57
N GLY A 65 7.29 7.52 -4.51
CA GLY A 65 6.25 6.67 -3.94
C GLY A 65 6.60 6.22 -2.54
N THR A 66 5.61 5.64 -1.87
CA THR A 66 5.78 5.14 -0.50
C THR A 66 4.83 3.97 -0.27
N PHE A 67 5.19 3.11 0.66
CA PHE A 67 4.37 1.98 1.07
C PHE A 67 4.82 1.49 2.44
N CYS A 68 3.95 0.70 3.07
CA CYS A 68 4.26 -0.04 4.28
C CYS A 68 4.36 -1.51 3.92
N PHE A 69 5.35 -2.22 4.43
CA PHE A 69 5.50 -3.66 4.23
C PHE A 69 5.83 -4.34 5.56
N ILE A 70 4.96 -5.27 5.95
CA ILE A 70 5.05 -5.94 7.25
C ILE A 70 5.02 -7.46 7.01
N LEU A 71 6.02 -8.16 7.55
CA LEU A 71 6.03 -9.62 7.57
C LEU A 71 5.25 -10.10 8.80
N GLY A 72 4.37 -11.06 8.59
CA GLY A 72 3.59 -11.66 9.67
C GLY A 72 2.08 -11.49 9.47
N GLU A 73 1.32 -12.13 10.36
CA GLU A 73 -0.13 -12.16 10.27
C GLU A 73 -0.75 -10.79 10.50
N ASP A 74 -1.70 -10.43 9.65
CA ASP A 74 -2.54 -9.26 9.83
C ASP A 74 -3.87 -9.71 10.46
N PRO A 75 -4.28 -9.14 11.62
CA PRO A 75 -5.53 -9.52 12.26
C PRO A 75 -6.75 -9.37 11.35
N THR A 76 -6.77 -8.39 10.44
CA THR A 76 -7.89 -8.19 9.52
C THR A 76 -7.95 -9.24 8.42
N TYR A 77 -6.89 -10.05 8.25
CA TYR A 77 -6.81 -11.10 7.24
C TYR A 77 -7.11 -12.49 7.79
N GLN A 78 -7.34 -12.61 9.10
CA GLN A 78 -7.64 -13.91 9.71
C GLN A 78 -8.98 -14.47 9.25
N GLN A 79 -9.93 -13.60 8.91
CA GLN A 79 -11.23 -14.00 8.41
C GLN A 79 -11.48 -13.36 7.04
N ILE A 80 -11.77 -14.21 6.05
CA ILE A 80 -12.07 -13.80 4.68
C ILE A 80 -13.44 -14.32 4.28
N TYR A 81 -14.20 -13.50 3.55
CA TYR A 81 -15.56 -13.77 3.12
C TYR A 81 -15.63 -13.86 1.60
N LYS A 82 -16.61 -14.63 1.11
CA LYS A 82 -16.87 -14.79 -0.33
C LYS A 82 -15.65 -15.27 -1.12
N GLY A 83 -14.83 -16.08 -0.48
CA GLY A 83 -13.63 -16.62 -1.09
C GLY A 83 -12.71 -17.21 -0.05
N ALA A 84 -11.46 -17.43 -0.44
CA ALA A 84 -10.42 -17.98 0.42
C ALA A 84 -9.05 -17.51 -0.04
N TRP A 85 -8.11 -17.40 0.90
CA TRP A 85 -6.72 -17.17 0.56
C TRP A 85 -6.17 -18.33 -0.27
N LEU A 86 -5.17 -18.05 -1.12
CA LEU A 86 -4.57 -19.08 -1.99
C LEU A 86 -3.85 -20.16 -1.21
N ASN A 87 -3.35 -19.83 -0.01
CA ASN A 87 -2.61 -20.76 0.84
C ASN A 87 -2.62 -20.25 2.28
N ASP A 88 -2.12 -21.09 3.21
CA ASP A 88 -1.95 -20.75 4.63
C ASP A 88 -0.48 -20.52 5.00
N GLU A 89 0.38 -20.30 4.01
CA GLU A 89 1.79 -20.06 4.22
C GLU A 89 2.03 -18.67 4.85
N PRO A 90 3.16 -18.48 5.55
CA PRO A 90 3.54 -17.16 6.03
C PRO A 90 3.57 -16.13 4.92
N TYR A 91 3.14 -14.92 5.20
CA TYR A 91 2.99 -13.88 4.19
C TYR A 91 3.49 -12.52 4.67
N GLY A 92 3.80 -11.67 3.70
CA GLY A 92 4.00 -10.24 3.93
C GLY A 92 2.77 -9.47 3.49
N VAL A 93 2.56 -8.31 4.07
CA VAL A 93 1.40 -7.45 3.75
C VAL A 93 1.90 -6.09 3.28
N ILE A 94 1.37 -5.65 2.15
CA ILE A 94 1.60 -4.30 1.63
C ILE A 94 0.42 -3.43 2.04
N HIS A 95 0.71 -2.32 2.71
CA HIS A 95 -0.28 -1.32 3.09
C HIS A 95 0.05 0.03 2.45
N ARG A 96 -0.98 0.75 2.06
CA ARG A 96 -0.92 2.16 1.67
C ARG A 96 0.13 2.47 0.60
N LEU A 97 0.19 1.62 -0.42
CA LEU A 97 1.01 1.90 -1.61
C LEU A 97 0.47 3.14 -2.32
N ALA A 98 1.31 4.15 -2.45
CA ALA A 98 0.93 5.41 -3.06
C ALA A 98 2.11 6.00 -3.85
N THR A 99 1.79 6.71 -4.93
CA THR A 99 2.77 7.40 -5.77
C THR A 99 2.36 8.85 -5.98
N ASN A 100 3.29 9.70 -6.41
CA ASN A 100 2.98 11.09 -6.75
C ASN A 100 2.61 11.31 -8.21
N GLY A 101 2.51 10.25 -9.00
CA GLY A 101 2.11 10.31 -10.41
C GLY A 101 3.15 10.90 -11.37
N LYS A 102 4.33 11.24 -10.89
CA LYS A 102 5.34 11.93 -11.72
C LYS A 102 6.13 11.02 -12.64
N GLN A 103 6.16 9.73 -12.36
CA GLN A 103 6.92 8.76 -13.14
C GLN A 103 6.16 7.44 -13.23
N LYS A 104 6.25 6.78 -14.38
CA LYS A 104 5.66 5.45 -14.58
C LYS A 104 6.52 4.37 -13.95
N GLY A 105 5.88 3.25 -13.58
CA GLY A 105 6.58 2.06 -13.09
C GLY A 105 6.91 2.08 -11.60
N VAL A 106 6.49 3.11 -10.87
CA VAL A 106 6.79 3.23 -9.43
C VAL A 106 6.10 2.12 -8.62
N SER A 107 4.80 1.89 -8.85
CA SER A 107 4.08 0.83 -8.15
C SER A 107 4.70 -0.54 -8.44
N GLU A 108 5.03 -0.83 -9.70
CA GLU A 108 5.67 -2.08 -10.08
C GLU A 108 7.01 -2.27 -9.39
N ALA A 109 7.84 -1.23 -9.31
CA ALA A 109 9.11 -1.28 -8.60
C ALA A 109 8.93 -1.59 -7.11
N CYS A 110 7.92 -1.01 -6.48
CA CYS A 110 7.58 -1.29 -5.08
C CYS A 110 7.15 -2.74 -4.89
N LEU A 111 6.30 -3.26 -5.77
CA LEU A 111 5.83 -4.65 -5.71
C LEU A 111 6.98 -5.63 -5.94
N ASP A 112 7.84 -5.37 -6.92
CA ASP A 112 9.03 -6.19 -7.18
C ASP A 112 9.92 -6.30 -5.95
N TRP A 113 10.17 -5.17 -5.28
CA TRP A 113 10.98 -5.14 -4.07
C TRP A 113 10.38 -6.00 -2.96
N CYS A 114 9.07 -5.93 -2.76
CA CYS A 114 8.37 -6.72 -1.75
C CYS A 114 8.49 -8.22 -2.03
N PHE A 115 8.26 -8.64 -3.27
CA PHE A 115 8.37 -10.05 -3.66
C PHE A 115 9.80 -10.58 -3.60
N GLN A 116 10.80 -9.74 -3.76
CA GLN A 116 12.20 -10.12 -3.54
C GLN A 116 12.51 -10.38 -2.06
N ARG A 117 11.77 -9.72 -1.17
CA ARG A 117 11.91 -9.91 0.30
C ARG A 117 11.15 -11.11 0.81
N TRP A 118 9.96 -11.35 0.27
CA TRP A 118 9.11 -12.44 0.70
C TRP A 118 8.22 -12.91 -0.46
N PRO A 119 8.20 -14.22 -0.76
CA PRO A 119 7.54 -14.70 -1.99
C PRO A 119 6.02 -14.77 -1.90
N ASN A 120 5.43 -14.73 -0.71
CA ASN A 120 3.99 -14.80 -0.50
C ASN A 120 3.49 -13.48 0.06
N VAL A 121 2.74 -12.71 -0.72
CA VAL A 121 2.32 -11.35 -0.36
C VAL A 121 0.82 -11.22 -0.49
N ARG A 122 0.19 -10.62 0.51
CA ARG A 122 -1.23 -10.27 0.51
C ARG A 122 -1.37 -8.76 0.50
N VAL A 123 -2.42 -8.30 -0.15
CA VAL A 123 -2.75 -6.87 -0.25
C VAL A 123 -4.27 -6.74 -0.33
N ASP A 124 -4.80 -5.64 0.16
CA ASP A 124 -6.22 -5.33 0.01
C ASP A 124 -6.40 -3.96 -0.62
N THR A 125 -7.58 -3.75 -1.22
CA THR A 125 -7.98 -2.46 -1.77
C THR A 125 -9.49 -2.34 -1.77
N HIS A 126 -10.01 -1.13 -1.89
CA HIS A 126 -11.43 -0.86 -1.93
C HIS A 126 -12.02 -1.20 -3.31
N ARG A 127 -13.29 -1.67 -3.34
CA ARG A 127 -13.98 -2.01 -4.59
C ARG A 127 -14.09 -0.84 -5.57
N ASP A 128 -14.09 0.40 -5.08
CA ASP A 128 -14.15 1.59 -5.91
C ASP A 128 -12.77 2.05 -6.39
N ASN A 129 -11.71 1.44 -5.89
CA ASN A 129 -10.35 1.73 -6.33
C ASN A 129 -10.00 0.91 -7.56
N LYS A 130 -10.59 1.26 -8.70
CA LYS A 130 -10.39 0.55 -9.95
C LYS A 130 -8.96 0.61 -10.45
N VAL A 131 -8.28 1.73 -10.19
CA VAL A 131 -6.88 1.93 -10.57
C VAL A 131 -5.99 0.92 -9.86
N MET A 132 -6.11 0.79 -8.54
CA MET A 132 -5.30 -0.17 -7.78
C MET A 132 -5.65 -1.62 -8.14
N GLN A 133 -6.93 -1.93 -8.32
CA GLN A 133 -7.33 -3.27 -8.78
C GLN A 133 -6.68 -3.62 -10.11
N HIS A 134 -6.64 -2.68 -11.04
CA HIS A 134 -5.99 -2.89 -12.35
C HIS A 134 -4.48 -3.12 -12.18
N ILE A 135 -3.80 -2.31 -11.37
CA ILE A 135 -2.37 -2.46 -11.10
C ILE A 135 -2.07 -3.84 -10.52
N LEU A 136 -2.83 -4.26 -9.52
CA LEU A 136 -2.62 -5.54 -8.85
C LEU A 136 -2.89 -6.73 -9.79
N THR A 137 -3.99 -6.68 -10.53
CA THR A 137 -4.36 -7.74 -11.49
C THR A 137 -3.31 -7.85 -12.59
N LYS A 138 -2.88 -6.73 -13.15
CA LYS A 138 -1.85 -6.68 -14.19
C LYS A 138 -0.51 -7.23 -13.70
N TYR A 139 -0.17 -6.96 -12.44
CA TYR A 139 1.06 -7.49 -11.84
C TYR A 139 1.01 -9.01 -11.67
N GLY A 140 -0.16 -9.58 -11.46
CA GLY A 140 -0.35 -11.01 -11.30
C GLY A 140 -1.02 -11.43 -9.99
N PHE A 141 -1.48 -10.47 -9.19
CA PHE A 141 -2.27 -10.81 -8.00
C PHE A 141 -3.60 -11.42 -8.39
N GLN A 142 -4.06 -12.35 -7.58
CA GLN A 142 -5.34 -13.01 -7.76
C GLN A 142 -6.31 -12.57 -6.66
N ARG A 143 -7.51 -12.18 -7.07
CA ARG A 143 -8.55 -11.82 -6.12
C ARG A 143 -8.95 -13.04 -5.29
N CYS A 144 -8.94 -12.90 -3.96
CA CYS A 144 -9.22 -14.01 -3.04
C CYS A 144 -10.57 -13.91 -2.36
N GLY A 145 -11.09 -12.71 -2.12
CA GLY A 145 -12.34 -12.52 -1.40
C GLY A 145 -12.45 -11.14 -0.79
N ILE A 146 -13.22 -11.03 0.28
CA ILE A 146 -13.52 -9.78 0.96
C ILE A 146 -13.05 -9.85 2.40
N ILE A 147 -12.40 -8.80 2.88
CA ILE A 147 -12.08 -8.59 4.29
C ILE A 147 -12.70 -7.29 4.79
N TYR A 148 -12.72 -7.10 6.09
CA TYR A 148 -13.19 -5.87 6.72
C TYR A 148 -12.04 -5.25 7.51
N VAL A 149 -11.75 -3.98 7.20
CA VAL A 149 -10.72 -3.23 7.92
C VAL A 149 -11.27 -2.66 9.24
N LYS A 150 -10.40 -2.04 10.02
CA LYS A 150 -10.68 -1.60 11.39
C LYS A 150 -11.97 -0.78 11.56
N ASN A 151 -12.29 0.08 10.57
CA ASN A 151 -13.50 0.90 10.59
C ASN A 151 -14.76 0.19 10.10
N GLY A 152 -14.68 -1.12 9.82
CA GLY A 152 -15.82 -1.93 9.38
C GLY A 152 -16.10 -1.88 7.89
N THR A 153 -15.31 -1.15 7.10
CA THR A 153 -15.51 -1.09 5.64
C THR A 153 -14.84 -2.25 4.93
N GLU A 154 -15.40 -2.61 3.76
CA GLU A 154 -14.91 -3.71 2.92
C GLU A 154 -13.60 -3.35 2.22
N ARG A 155 -12.80 -4.39 2.01
CA ARG A 155 -11.66 -4.38 1.07
C ARG A 155 -11.66 -5.64 0.23
#